data_c881c2143e9a50850e1c26c48f7858eb
#
_entry.id   c881c2143e9a50850e1c26c48f7858eb
#
_cell.length_a   1.000
_cell.length_b   1.000
_cell.length_c   1.000
_cell.angle_alpha   90.00
_cell.angle_beta   90.00
_cell.angle_gamma   90.00
#
_symmetry.space_group_name_H-M   'P 1'
#
loop_
_entity.id
_entity.type
_entity.pdbx_description
1 polymer ?
#
loop_
_entity_poly.entity_id
_entity_poly.type
_entity_poly.pdbx_seq_one_letter_code
_entity_poly.pdbx_strand_id
1 'polypeptide(L)'
;MSRNLQTSNMYLPKKLKIFFIFFSIIFFEAQKSWSLENKILFKVDNEIITTIDIYEEIKFLKTFNPEMNNLSETEIFEISKNSILRERIKKLEIMKFVKELEINEKFILKFIKGKYSKIGLNSLENFQNYLKENNLDFEVVKEKFTIEIIWRDLIYQKFNDKVIINREKIKNEILQNPIKENQKELLLSEIIFNATNKIDYENKYEEILKDIEKLGFKKTALIHSNSDTATSGGLIGWIKENNLNQNIRTILSKLKIGQISKPIRTSGGFIILKIEDEKKYKSTFNLDDKIAEVIKFKTDDQLNQFSNMYFNKIKKDLTIYGL
;
A
#
# COMPACT_ATOMS: atom_id res chain seq x y z
N MET A 1 -32.81 -9.41 -77.85
CA MET A 1 -32.20 -8.07 -77.44
C MET A 1 -31.24 -8.33 -76.27
N SER A 2 -30.01 -8.67 -76.59
CA SER A 2 -28.95 -9.04 -75.60
C SER A 2 -28.08 -7.82 -75.35
N ARG A 3 -28.04 -7.32 -74.07
CA ARG A 3 -27.13 -6.25 -73.67
C ARG A 3 -25.82 -6.85 -73.15
N ASN A 4 -24.75 -6.63 -73.93
CA ASN A 4 -23.37 -6.90 -73.50
C ASN A 4 -23.00 -5.92 -72.40
N LEU A 5 -22.59 -6.44 -71.21
CA LEU A 5 -21.88 -5.70 -70.17
C LEU A 5 -20.39 -5.73 -70.48
N GLN A 6 -19.85 -4.63 -70.97
CA GLN A 6 -18.41 -4.42 -71.08
C GLN A 6 -17.83 -4.16 -69.70
N THR A 7 -16.99 -5.08 -69.23
CA THR A 7 -16.14 -4.86 -68.03
C THR A 7 -14.94 -4.02 -68.43
N SER A 8 -14.92 -2.75 -68.03
CA SER A 8 -13.76 -1.88 -68.21
C SER A 8 -12.66 -2.30 -67.22
N ASN A 9 -11.60 -2.91 -67.70
CA ASN A 9 -10.38 -3.08 -66.96
C ASN A 9 -9.68 -1.73 -66.81
N MET A 10 -9.80 -1.17 -65.61
CA MET A 10 -9.12 0.09 -65.24
C MET A 10 -7.63 -0.22 -64.94
N TYR A 11 -6.78 -0.01 -65.92
CA TYR A 11 -5.32 -0.12 -65.72
C TYR A 11 -4.81 1.06 -64.95
N LEU A 12 -4.41 0.85 -63.67
CA LEU A 12 -3.70 1.90 -62.92
C LEU A 12 -2.29 2.14 -63.54
N PRO A 13 -1.88 3.40 -63.73
CA PRO A 13 -0.58 3.70 -64.29
C PRO A 13 0.55 3.18 -63.39
N LYS A 14 1.64 2.66 -64.05
CA LYS A 14 2.79 2.02 -63.35
C LYS A 14 3.33 2.87 -62.18
N LYS A 15 3.35 4.20 -62.33
CA LYS A 15 3.79 5.14 -61.26
C LYS A 15 2.92 5.09 -60.01
N LEU A 16 1.60 4.87 -60.14
CA LEU A 16 0.68 4.77 -59.04
C LEU A 16 0.83 3.43 -58.30
N LYS A 17 1.14 2.32 -59.00
CA LYS A 17 1.44 1.03 -58.40
C LYS A 17 2.74 1.08 -57.57
N ILE A 18 3.77 1.77 -58.02
CA ILE A 18 5.03 1.94 -57.31
C ILE A 18 4.81 2.80 -56.04
N PHE A 19 3.97 3.81 -56.10
CA PHE A 19 3.62 4.65 -54.94
C PHE A 19 2.85 3.85 -53.86
N PHE A 20 1.92 3.00 -54.25
CA PHE A 20 1.20 2.10 -53.32
C PHE A 20 2.12 1.06 -52.70
N ILE A 21 3.11 0.50 -53.40
CA ILE A 21 4.09 -0.45 -52.85
C ILE A 21 5.00 0.26 -51.85
N PHE A 22 5.46 1.46 -52.14
CA PHE A 22 6.27 2.28 -51.22
C PHE A 22 5.49 2.69 -49.97
N PHE A 23 4.22 3.06 -50.12
CA PHE A 23 3.34 3.40 -49.01
C PHE A 23 3.04 2.19 -48.10
N SER A 24 2.89 1.00 -48.65
CA SER A 24 2.69 -0.23 -47.87
C SER A 24 3.93 -0.67 -47.10
N ILE A 25 5.13 -0.40 -47.62
CA ILE A 25 6.40 -0.71 -46.94
C ILE A 25 6.62 0.26 -45.75
N ILE A 26 6.27 1.53 -45.89
CA ILE A 26 6.35 2.51 -44.79
C ILE A 26 5.37 2.16 -43.66
N PHE A 27 4.21 1.59 -43.97
CA PHE A 27 3.25 1.17 -42.95
C PHE A 27 3.65 -0.11 -42.20
N PHE A 28 4.54 -0.95 -42.78
CA PHE A 28 4.99 -2.19 -42.15
C PHE A 28 6.13 -1.99 -41.13
N GLU A 29 6.86 -0.87 -41.21
CA GLU A 29 7.90 -0.55 -40.21
C GLU A 29 7.37 0.12 -38.92
N ALA A 30 6.09 0.51 -38.87
CA ALA A 30 5.52 1.25 -37.76
C ALA A 30 5.01 0.36 -36.60
N GLN A 31 5.12 -0.95 -36.70
CA GLN A 31 4.80 -1.87 -35.59
C GLN A 31 6.07 -2.41 -34.94
N LYS A 32 6.91 -1.52 -34.38
CA LYS A 32 7.75 -1.92 -33.25
C LYS A 32 6.80 -2.15 -32.07
N SER A 33 6.27 -3.35 -31.99
CA SER A 33 5.72 -3.87 -30.75
C SER A 33 6.82 -3.74 -29.70
N TRP A 34 6.67 -2.81 -28.78
CA TRP A 34 7.51 -2.77 -27.58
C TRP A 34 7.13 -3.98 -26.76
N SER A 35 7.73 -5.12 -27.11
CA SER A 35 7.70 -6.29 -26.24
C SER A 35 8.49 -5.92 -25.00
N LEU A 36 7.82 -5.83 -23.86
CA LEU A 36 8.49 -5.72 -22.58
C LEU A 36 9.39 -6.95 -22.45
N GLU A 37 10.71 -6.77 -22.59
CA GLU A 37 11.65 -7.87 -22.41
C GLU A 37 11.55 -8.35 -20.96
N ASN A 38 11.09 -9.60 -20.79
CA ASN A 38 10.96 -10.18 -19.47
C ASN A 38 12.32 -10.57 -18.93
N LYS A 39 12.92 -9.71 -18.10
CA LYS A 39 14.21 -9.92 -17.45
C LYS A 39 14.02 -10.24 -15.98
N ILE A 40 14.85 -11.13 -15.46
CA ILE A 40 14.99 -11.32 -14.02
C ILE A 40 15.67 -10.07 -13.45
N LEU A 41 15.03 -9.40 -12.51
CA LEU A 41 15.56 -8.21 -11.86
C LEU A 41 16.27 -8.57 -10.55
N PHE A 42 15.62 -9.39 -9.72
CA PHE A 42 16.20 -9.88 -8.48
C PHE A 42 15.52 -11.17 -8.01
N LYS A 43 16.12 -11.82 -7.02
CA LYS A 43 15.60 -13.02 -6.37
C LYS A 43 15.51 -12.82 -4.87
N VAL A 44 14.51 -13.43 -4.27
CA VAL A 44 14.33 -13.52 -2.82
C VAL A 44 14.29 -15.01 -2.49
N ASP A 45 15.38 -15.53 -1.95
CA ASP A 45 15.62 -16.98 -1.86
C ASP A 45 15.41 -17.66 -3.23
N ASN A 46 14.36 -18.47 -3.37
CA ASN A 46 14.01 -19.19 -4.61
C ASN A 46 12.98 -18.43 -5.47
N GLU A 47 12.38 -17.37 -4.98
CA GLU A 47 11.40 -16.56 -5.73
C GLU A 47 12.11 -15.59 -6.68
N ILE A 48 11.72 -15.64 -7.95
CA ILE A 48 12.26 -14.77 -9.00
C ILE A 48 11.29 -13.61 -9.18
N ILE A 49 11.82 -12.39 -9.26
CA ILE A 49 11.05 -11.19 -9.57
C ILE A 49 11.56 -10.60 -10.88
N THR A 50 10.62 -10.41 -11.79
CA THR A 50 10.89 -10.03 -13.18
C THR A 50 10.42 -8.59 -13.47
N THR A 51 10.76 -8.11 -14.67
CA THR A 51 10.22 -6.82 -15.17
C THR A 51 8.70 -6.83 -15.28
N ILE A 52 8.08 -7.97 -15.59
CA ILE A 52 6.62 -8.10 -15.67
C ILE A 52 6.01 -7.96 -14.28
N ASP A 53 6.59 -8.61 -13.26
CA ASP A 53 6.11 -8.47 -11.87
C ASP A 53 6.12 -7.01 -11.40
N ILE A 54 7.21 -6.29 -11.69
CA ILE A 54 7.29 -4.85 -11.36
C ILE A 54 6.25 -4.04 -12.14
N TYR A 55 6.01 -4.34 -13.40
CA TYR A 55 5.04 -3.63 -14.22
C TYR A 55 3.60 -3.84 -13.69
N GLU A 56 3.25 -5.07 -13.30
CA GLU A 56 1.95 -5.35 -12.68
C GLU A 56 1.82 -4.65 -11.31
N GLU A 57 2.91 -4.61 -10.53
CA GLU A 57 2.93 -3.88 -9.26
C GLU A 57 2.77 -2.37 -9.45
N ILE A 58 3.37 -1.78 -10.49
CA ILE A 58 3.19 -0.37 -10.85
C ILE A 58 1.71 -0.09 -11.14
N LYS A 59 1.04 -0.94 -11.92
CA LYS A 59 -0.39 -0.78 -12.21
C LYS A 59 -1.21 -0.84 -10.93
N PHE A 60 -0.97 -1.85 -10.09
CA PHE A 60 -1.65 -2.01 -8.81
C PHE A 60 -1.50 -0.77 -7.93
N LEU A 61 -0.28 -0.32 -7.72
CA LEU A 61 0.00 0.84 -6.86
C LEU A 61 -0.61 2.13 -7.42
N LYS A 62 -0.50 2.39 -8.73
CA LYS A 62 -1.10 3.57 -9.38
C LYS A 62 -2.63 3.57 -9.28
N THR A 63 -3.26 2.41 -9.40
CA THR A 63 -4.73 2.27 -9.29
C THR A 63 -5.23 2.68 -7.91
N PHE A 64 -4.49 2.35 -6.85
CA PHE A 64 -4.86 2.71 -5.48
C PHE A 64 -4.23 4.01 -4.98
N ASN A 65 -3.24 4.55 -5.72
CA ASN A 65 -2.52 5.79 -5.37
C ASN A 65 -2.32 6.65 -6.63
N PRO A 66 -3.36 7.37 -7.09
CA PRO A 66 -3.29 8.18 -8.31
C PRO A 66 -2.16 9.22 -8.32
N GLU A 67 -1.71 9.70 -7.15
CA GLU A 67 -0.58 10.63 -7.04
C GLU A 67 0.74 10.05 -7.58
N MET A 68 0.88 8.73 -7.68
CA MET A 68 2.08 8.11 -8.27
C MET A 68 2.29 8.51 -9.73
N ASN A 69 1.24 8.95 -10.43
CA ASN A 69 1.38 9.44 -11.81
C ASN A 69 2.24 10.70 -11.91
N ASN A 70 2.48 11.42 -10.80
CA ASN A 70 3.31 12.62 -10.73
C ASN A 70 4.75 12.34 -10.25
N LEU A 71 5.14 11.07 -10.15
CA LEU A 71 6.49 10.65 -9.78
C LEU A 71 7.33 10.36 -11.03
N SER A 72 8.66 10.45 -10.89
CA SER A 72 9.58 9.99 -11.92
C SER A 72 9.54 8.48 -12.08
N GLU A 73 9.96 7.96 -13.23
CA GLU A 73 10.01 6.51 -13.48
C GLU A 73 10.89 5.78 -12.46
N THR A 74 12.00 6.39 -12.04
CA THR A 74 12.91 5.83 -11.04
C THR A 74 12.22 5.70 -9.67
N GLU A 75 11.49 6.74 -9.24
CA GLU A 75 10.74 6.72 -7.97
C GLU A 75 9.64 5.66 -8.01
N ILE A 76 8.88 5.60 -9.11
CA ILE A 76 7.84 4.58 -9.32
C ILE A 76 8.43 3.17 -9.26
N PHE A 77 9.58 2.96 -9.91
CA PHE A 77 10.26 1.67 -9.92
C PHE A 77 10.69 1.26 -8.51
N GLU A 78 11.36 2.13 -7.74
CA GLU A 78 11.81 1.83 -6.38
C GLU A 78 10.65 1.56 -5.41
N ILE A 79 9.56 2.32 -5.52
CA ILE A 79 8.33 2.07 -4.74
C ILE A 79 7.78 0.68 -5.07
N SER A 80 7.65 0.35 -6.35
CA SER A 80 7.08 -0.92 -6.80
C SER A 80 7.98 -2.10 -6.43
N LYS A 81 9.30 -1.93 -6.55
CA LYS A 81 10.29 -2.91 -6.09
C LYS A 81 10.15 -3.20 -4.59
N ASN A 82 10.06 -2.16 -3.77
CA ASN A 82 9.90 -2.33 -2.33
C ASN A 82 8.55 -2.97 -1.96
N SER A 83 7.49 -2.63 -2.68
CA SER A 83 6.15 -3.19 -2.46
C SER A 83 6.10 -4.67 -2.77
N ILE A 84 6.57 -5.07 -3.97
CA ILE A 84 6.55 -6.48 -4.37
C ILE A 84 7.50 -7.33 -3.55
N LEU A 85 8.67 -6.77 -3.17
CA LEU A 85 9.61 -7.42 -2.27
C LEU A 85 8.94 -7.74 -0.92
N ARG A 86 8.20 -6.78 -0.36
CA ARG A 86 7.44 -6.97 0.88
C ARG A 86 6.39 -8.06 0.74
N GLU A 87 5.64 -8.05 -0.34
CA GLU A 87 4.63 -9.07 -0.62
C GLU A 87 5.23 -10.47 -0.74
N ARG A 88 6.32 -10.62 -1.52
CA ARG A 88 6.99 -11.91 -1.70
C ARG A 88 7.57 -12.45 -0.41
N ILE A 89 8.19 -11.62 0.41
CA ILE A 89 8.69 -12.01 1.75
C ILE A 89 7.54 -12.52 2.63
N LYS A 90 6.41 -11.79 2.67
CA LYS A 90 5.23 -12.22 3.44
C LYS A 90 4.68 -13.54 2.91
N LYS A 91 4.55 -13.69 1.59
CA LYS A 91 4.06 -14.91 0.94
C LYS A 91 4.97 -16.10 1.27
N LEU A 92 6.28 -15.97 1.12
CA LEU A 92 7.26 -17.00 1.46
C LEU A 92 7.13 -17.46 2.92
N GLU A 93 6.99 -16.51 3.84
CA GLU A 93 6.83 -16.86 5.25
C GLU A 93 5.50 -17.56 5.53
N ILE A 94 4.39 -17.07 4.96
CA ILE A 94 3.07 -17.68 5.08
C ILE A 94 3.08 -19.13 4.59
N MET A 95 3.71 -19.40 3.44
CA MET A 95 3.76 -20.74 2.84
C MET A 95 4.54 -21.76 3.66
N LYS A 96 5.27 -21.36 4.69
CA LYS A 96 5.85 -22.28 5.68
C LYS A 96 4.81 -22.89 6.65
N PHE A 97 3.64 -22.26 6.76
CA PHE A 97 2.58 -22.63 7.73
C PHE A 97 1.32 -23.14 7.04
N VAL A 98 1.08 -22.76 5.78
CA VAL A 98 -0.09 -23.19 5.00
C VAL A 98 0.35 -23.81 3.69
N LYS A 99 -0.44 -24.73 3.14
CA LYS A 99 -0.15 -25.34 1.83
C LYS A 99 -0.63 -24.47 0.68
N GLU A 100 -1.72 -23.75 0.88
CA GLU A 100 -2.37 -22.93 -0.12
C GLU A 100 -2.85 -21.61 0.51
N LEU A 101 -2.97 -20.56 -0.30
CA LEU A 101 -3.49 -19.26 0.12
C LEU A 101 -5.02 -19.27 0.08
N GLU A 102 -5.65 -20.05 0.96
CA GLU A 102 -7.10 -20.13 1.03
C GLU A 102 -7.67 -19.28 2.17
N ILE A 103 -8.77 -18.61 1.89
CA ILE A 103 -9.54 -17.84 2.86
C ILE A 103 -11.04 -17.94 2.55
N ASN A 104 -11.87 -17.87 3.59
CA ASN A 104 -13.31 -17.87 3.40
C ASN A 104 -13.76 -16.73 2.47
N GLU A 105 -14.50 -17.06 1.41
CA GLU A 105 -14.94 -16.14 0.37
C GLU A 105 -15.70 -14.92 0.93
N LYS A 106 -16.60 -15.14 1.88
CA LYS A 106 -17.35 -14.04 2.52
C LYS A 106 -16.43 -13.07 3.26
N PHE A 107 -15.35 -13.58 3.84
CA PHE A 107 -14.41 -12.77 4.60
C PHE A 107 -13.55 -11.91 3.68
N ILE A 108 -12.99 -12.50 2.60
CA ILE A 108 -12.20 -11.72 1.63
C ILE A 108 -13.05 -10.67 0.93
N LEU A 109 -14.29 -10.98 0.54
CA LEU A 109 -15.18 -10.00 -0.09
C LEU A 109 -15.55 -8.85 0.86
N LYS A 110 -15.72 -9.12 2.16
CA LYS A 110 -15.91 -8.07 3.17
C LYS A 110 -14.67 -7.17 3.29
N PHE A 111 -13.47 -7.75 3.25
CA PHE A 111 -12.22 -7.00 3.26
C PHE A 111 -12.07 -6.13 2.02
N ILE A 112 -12.31 -6.69 0.83
CA ILE A 112 -12.32 -5.98 -0.46
C ILE A 112 -13.31 -4.81 -0.44
N LYS A 113 -14.53 -5.04 0.13
CA LYS A 113 -15.51 -3.97 0.33
C LYS A 113 -14.94 -2.80 1.10
N GLY A 114 -14.20 -3.08 2.18
CA GLY A 114 -13.53 -2.03 2.96
C GLY A 114 -12.46 -1.26 2.17
N LYS A 115 -11.82 -1.90 1.17
CA LYS A 115 -10.82 -1.25 0.30
C LYS A 115 -11.49 -0.36 -0.74
N TYR A 116 -12.44 -0.89 -1.53
CA TYR A 116 -13.06 -0.10 -2.59
C TYR A 116 -13.96 1.03 -2.08
N SER A 117 -14.57 0.88 -0.90
CA SER A 117 -15.34 1.97 -0.29
C SER A 117 -14.46 3.18 0.06
N LYS A 118 -13.18 2.97 0.37
CA LYS A 118 -12.23 4.07 0.65
C LYS A 118 -11.87 4.88 -0.59
N ILE A 119 -12.02 4.32 -1.79
CA ILE A 119 -11.82 5.01 -3.06
C ILE A 119 -13.15 5.47 -3.69
N GLY A 120 -14.23 5.47 -2.90
CA GLY A 120 -15.54 6.00 -3.31
C GLY A 120 -16.41 5.05 -4.14
N LEU A 121 -16.06 3.77 -4.26
CA LEU A 121 -16.84 2.80 -5.00
C LEU A 121 -17.86 2.10 -4.09
N ASN A 122 -19.08 1.86 -4.62
CA ASN A 122 -20.23 1.42 -3.82
C ASN A 122 -20.60 -0.05 -4.00
N SER A 123 -20.06 -0.73 -5.03
CA SER A 123 -20.35 -2.13 -5.29
C SER A 123 -19.12 -2.90 -5.76
N LEU A 124 -19.17 -4.24 -5.62
CA LEU A 124 -18.13 -5.12 -6.14
C LEU A 124 -18.01 -5.03 -7.66
N GLU A 125 -19.13 -4.93 -8.36
CA GLU A 125 -19.18 -4.79 -9.82
C GLU A 125 -18.47 -3.51 -10.27
N ASN A 126 -18.76 -2.36 -9.63
CA ASN A 126 -18.08 -1.10 -9.91
C ASN A 126 -16.57 -1.20 -9.65
N PHE A 127 -16.18 -1.95 -8.61
CA PHE A 127 -14.78 -2.19 -8.31
C PHE A 127 -14.10 -3.06 -9.38
N GLN A 128 -14.75 -4.15 -9.82
CA GLN A 128 -14.21 -5.00 -10.89
C GLN A 128 -14.07 -4.23 -12.21
N ASN A 129 -15.06 -3.39 -12.56
CA ASN A 129 -14.99 -2.53 -13.74
C ASN A 129 -13.84 -1.51 -13.61
N TYR A 130 -13.70 -0.88 -12.45
CA TYR A 130 -12.61 0.03 -12.17
C TYR A 130 -11.22 -0.63 -12.31
N LEU A 131 -11.05 -1.86 -11.81
CA LEU A 131 -9.82 -2.62 -12.01
C LEU A 131 -9.56 -2.91 -13.49
N LYS A 132 -10.58 -3.34 -14.22
CA LYS A 132 -10.49 -3.62 -15.66
C LYS A 132 -10.10 -2.38 -16.48
N GLU A 133 -10.66 -1.22 -16.18
CA GLU A 133 -10.29 0.07 -16.79
C GLU A 133 -8.83 0.43 -16.54
N ASN A 134 -8.26 -0.02 -15.41
CA ASN A 134 -6.85 0.14 -15.06
C ASN A 134 -5.97 -1.05 -15.49
N ASN A 135 -6.47 -1.96 -16.33
CA ASN A 135 -5.78 -3.15 -16.81
C ASN A 135 -5.26 -4.06 -15.68
N LEU A 136 -6.05 -4.18 -14.60
CA LEU A 136 -5.80 -5.09 -13.49
C LEU A 136 -6.80 -6.24 -13.49
N ASP A 137 -6.29 -7.44 -13.26
CA ASP A 137 -7.11 -8.63 -13.02
C ASP A 137 -7.60 -8.65 -11.57
N PHE A 138 -8.90 -8.94 -11.39
CA PHE A 138 -9.51 -9.00 -10.06
C PHE A 138 -8.92 -10.11 -9.19
N GLU A 139 -8.61 -11.28 -9.77
CA GLU A 139 -8.06 -12.41 -9.02
C GLU A 139 -6.64 -12.11 -8.53
N VAL A 140 -5.83 -11.40 -9.33
CA VAL A 140 -4.50 -10.93 -8.91
C VAL A 140 -4.62 -9.96 -7.72
N VAL A 141 -5.54 -9.02 -7.77
CA VAL A 141 -5.79 -8.08 -6.66
C VAL A 141 -6.32 -8.81 -5.43
N LYS A 142 -7.20 -9.79 -5.63
CA LYS A 142 -7.74 -10.64 -4.56
C LYS A 142 -6.63 -11.46 -3.89
N GLU A 143 -5.68 -12.04 -4.65
CA GLU A 143 -4.53 -12.75 -4.09
C GLU A 143 -3.68 -11.84 -3.20
N LYS A 144 -3.36 -10.61 -3.65
CA LYS A 144 -2.61 -9.64 -2.85
C LYS A 144 -3.31 -9.33 -1.51
N PHE A 145 -4.62 -9.14 -1.54
CA PHE A 145 -5.39 -8.92 -0.32
C PHE A 145 -5.48 -10.18 0.55
N THR A 146 -5.49 -11.36 -0.04
CA THR A 146 -5.44 -12.64 0.68
C THR A 146 -4.13 -12.78 1.44
N ILE A 147 -3.00 -12.46 0.82
CA ILE A 147 -1.69 -12.43 1.48
C ILE A 147 -1.70 -11.47 2.68
N GLU A 148 -2.27 -10.27 2.51
CA GLU A 148 -2.38 -9.28 3.60
C GLU A 148 -3.20 -9.80 4.78
N ILE A 149 -4.31 -10.49 4.51
CA ILE A 149 -5.19 -11.05 5.54
C ILE A 149 -4.51 -12.22 6.26
N ILE A 150 -3.96 -13.18 5.52
CA ILE A 150 -3.30 -14.36 6.11
C ILE A 150 -2.07 -13.93 6.91
N TRP A 151 -1.32 -12.92 6.44
CA TRP A 151 -0.23 -12.34 7.20
C TRP A 151 -0.69 -11.79 8.55
N ARG A 152 -1.79 -11.04 8.58
CA ARG A 152 -2.35 -10.50 9.84
C ARG A 152 -2.81 -11.61 10.77
N ASP A 153 -3.40 -12.68 10.24
CA ASP A 153 -3.77 -13.85 11.03
C ASP A 153 -2.54 -14.56 11.59
N LEU A 154 -1.50 -14.75 10.79
CA LEU A 154 -0.23 -15.33 11.23
C LEU A 154 0.39 -14.50 12.37
N ILE A 155 0.39 -13.19 12.27
CA ILE A 155 0.88 -12.30 13.32
C ILE A 155 0.04 -12.45 14.59
N TYR A 156 -1.27 -12.49 14.46
CA TYR A 156 -2.17 -12.73 15.59
C TYR A 156 -1.87 -14.07 16.27
N GLN A 157 -1.78 -15.16 15.52
CA GLN A 157 -1.49 -16.49 16.07
C GLN A 157 -0.13 -16.57 16.78
N LYS A 158 0.90 -15.88 16.26
CA LYS A 158 2.26 -15.90 16.83
C LYS A 158 2.44 -14.99 18.04
N PHE A 159 1.68 -13.91 18.15
CA PHE A 159 1.99 -12.85 19.10
C PHE A 159 0.81 -12.40 19.97
N ASN A 160 -0.39 -12.94 19.79
CA ASN A 160 -1.53 -12.54 20.61
C ASN A 160 -1.31 -12.80 22.12
N ASP A 161 -0.62 -13.88 22.47
CA ASP A 161 -0.22 -14.21 23.84
C ASP A 161 0.84 -13.27 24.43
N LYS A 162 1.53 -12.50 23.58
CA LYS A 162 2.53 -11.49 23.97
C LYS A 162 1.96 -10.07 24.07
N VAL A 163 0.70 -9.91 23.69
CA VAL A 163 -0.01 -8.63 23.84
C VAL A 163 -0.30 -8.38 25.31
N ILE A 164 0.22 -7.26 25.82
CA ILE A 164 0.07 -6.89 27.24
C ILE A 164 -0.91 -5.74 27.35
N ILE A 165 -2.12 -6.06 27.84
CA ILE A 165 -3.18 -5.09 28.10
C ILE A 165 -3.56 -5.11 29.57
N ASN A 166 -3.36 -3.99 30.23
CA ASN A 166 -3.80 -3.81 31.62
C ASN A 166 -5.14 -3.05 31.65
N ARG A 167 -6.25 -3.83 31.78
CA ARG A 167 -7.62 -3.28 31.80
C ARG A 167 -7.84 -2.28 32.93
N GLU A 168 -7.32 -2.57 34.13
CA GLU A 168 -7.51 -1.67 35.29
C GLU A 168 -6.75 -0.34 35.10
N LYS A 169 -5.53 -0.40 34.52
CA LYS A 169 -4.79 0.81 34.17
C LYS A 169 -5.57 1.66 33.16
N ILE A 170 -6.12 1.03 32.11
CA ILE A 170 -6.94 1.72 31.10
C ILE A 170 -8.17 2.35 31.74
N LYS A 171 -8.89 1.60 32.61
CA LYS A 171 -10.06 2.12 33.34
C LYS A 171 -9.69 3.33 34.19
N ASN A 172 -8.59 3.26 34.94
CA ASN A 172 -8.13 4.36 35.76
C ASN A 172 -7.72 5.57 34.92
N GLU A 173 -7.02 5.36 33.79
CA GLU A 173 -6.67 6.45 32.86
C GLU A 173 -7.92 7.16 32.31
N ILE A 174 -8.98 6.40 32.01
CA ILE A 174 -10.25 6.97 31.51
C ILE A 174 -10.97 7.74 32.62
N LEU A 175 -11.02 7.21 33.84
CA LEU A 175 -11.69 7.86 34.98
C LEU A 175 -10.97 9.13 35.46
N GLN A 176 -9.62 9.13 35.42
CA GLN A 176 -8.82 10.30 35.79
C GLN A 176 -8.84 11.41 34.73
N ASN A 177 -9.12 11.05 33.49
CA ASN A 177 -9.26 12.00 32.38
C ASN A 177 -10.71 11.95 31.86
N PRO A 178 -11.65 12.55 32.54
CA PRO A 178 -13.07 12.45 32.19
C PRO A 178 -13.26 12.90 30.74
N ILE A 179 -14.01 12.09 30.02
CA ILE A 179 -14.26 12.30 28.60
C ILE A 179 -15.11 13.58 28.50
N LYS A 180 -14.54 14.63 27.92
CA LYS A 180 -15.26 15.85 27.60
C LYS A 180 -16.35 15.52 26.56
N GLU A 181 -17.46 16.23 26.62
CA GLU A 181 -18.56 16.04 25.66
C GLU A 181 -18.12 16.20 24.20
N ASN A 182 -17.18 17.11 23.96
CA ASN A 182 -16.56 17.32 22.67
C ASN A 182 -15.17 16.64 22.64
N GLN A 183 -15.09 15.55 21.92
CA GLN A 183 -13.87 14.77 21.68
C GLN A 183 -13.29 15.08 20.30
N LYS A 184 -11.99 14.84 20.14
CA LYS A 184 -11.31 14.95 18.84
C LYS A 184 -11.02 13.59 18.25
N GLU A 185 -11.20 13.45 16.95
CA GLU A 185 -10.58 12.43 16.11
C GLU A 185 -9.57 13.11 15.20
N LEU A 186 -8.42 12.48 15.05
CA LEU A 186 -7.33 12.91 14.17
C LEU A 186 -7.26 11.96 13.00
N LEU A 187 -7.21 12.49 11.80
CA LEU A 187 -6.82 11.71 10.62
C LEU A 187 -5.29 11.70 10.58
N LEU A 188 -4.72 10.52 10.78
CA LEU A 188 -3.26 10.36 10.91
C LEU A 188 -2.67 9.58 9.75
N SER A 189 -1.47 10.00 9.36
CA SER A 189 -0.56 9.24 8.51
C SER A 189 0.76 8.99 9.24
N GLU A 190 1.47 7.92 8.85
CA GLU A 190 2.73 7.50 9.46
C GLU A 190 3.81 7.18 8.43
N ILE A 191 5.06 7.41 8.84
CA ILE A 191 6.25 6.81 8.20
C ILE A 191 7.00 6.06 9.30
N ILE A 192 7.16 4.74 9.13
CA ILE A 192 7.96 3.91 10.03
C ILE A 192 9.27 3.56 9.34
N PHE A 193 10.39 3.82 9.99
CA PHE A 193 11.71 3.45 9.51
C PHE A 193 12.55 2.81 10.60
N ASN A 194 13.53 1.99 10.20
CA ASN A 194 14.46 1.33 11.10
C ASN A 194 15.86 1.90 10.93
N ALA A 195 16.60 1.96 12.02
CA ALA A 195 18.01 2.34 12.00
C ALA A 195 18.82 1.35 12.83
N THR A 196 20.01 1.03 12.34
CA THR A 196 20.94 0.08 12.98
C THR A 196 21.85 0.75 14.02
N ASN A 197 22.11 2.04 13.84
CA ASN A 197 22.94 2.85 14.72
C ASN A 197 22.55 4.34 14.58
N LYS A 198 23.22 5.22 15.34
CA LYS A 198 22.92 6.65 15.35
C LYS A 198 23.15 7.32 14.00
N ILE A 199 24.25 6.99 13.30
CA ILE A 199 24.58 7.58 12.00
C ILE A 199 23.52 7.18 10.95
N ASP A 200 23.15 5.91 10.91
CA ASP A 200 22.10 5.38 10.03
C ASP A 200 20.73 6.06 10.31
N TYR A 201 20.44 6.32 11.60
CA TYR A 201 19.23 7.06 12.00
C TYR A 201 19.25 8.50 11.47
N GLU A 202 20.35 9.22 11.67
CA GLU A 202 20.47 10.61 11.23
C GLU A 202 20.36 10.72 9.71
N ASN A 203 21.07 9.89 8.96
CA ASN A 203 21.04 9.86 7.50
C ASN A 203 19.63 9.58 6.96
N LYS A 204 18.96 8.54 7.47
CA LYS A 204 17.61 8.19 7.05
C LYS A 204 16.58 9.26 7.40
N TYR A 205 16.69 9.85 8.57
CA TYR A 205 15.78 10.91 8.97
C TYR A 205 15.93 12.16 8.11
N GLU A 206 17.16 12.57 7.79
CA GLU A 206 17.42 13.69 6.87
C GLU A 206 16.90 13.41 5.47
N GLU A 207 17.12 12.20 4.95
CA GLU A 207 16.58 11.77 3.65
C GLU A 207 15.05 11.82 3.62
N ILE A 208 14.40 11.27 4.65
CA ILE A 208 12.94 11.30 4.79
C ILE A 208 12.43 12.75 4.85
N LEU A 209 13.08 13.63 5.62
CA LEU A 209 12.65 15.03 5.69
C LEU A 209 12.79 15.75 4.35
N LYS A 210 13.90 15.56 3.64
CA LYS A 210 14.13 16.11 2.31
C LYS A 210 13.06 15.64 1.31
N ASP A 211 12.72 14.36 1.36
CA ASP A 211 11.69 13.81 0.49
C ASP A 211 10.28 14.27 0.88
N ILE A 212 9.98 14.44 2.16
CA ILE A 212 8.72 15.07 2.59
C ILE A 212 8.60 16.48 2.04
N GLU A 213 9.66 17.27 2.07
CA GLU A 213 9.67 18.63 1.52
C GLU A 213 9.50 18.64 0.00
N LYS A 214 10.17 17.75 -0.71
CA LYS A 214 10.15 17.68 -2.18
C LYS A 214 8.89 17.00 -2.75
N LEU A 215 8.46 15.89 -2.17
CA LEU A 215 7.44 15.00 -2.73
C LEU A 215 6.13 15.02 -1.94
N GLY A 216 6.15 15.51 -0.71
CA GLY A 216 5.07 15.41 0.26
C GLY A 216 5.06 14.09 1.03
N PHE A 217 4.36 14.10 2.19
CA PHE A 217 4.38 12.99 3.15
C PHE A 217 3.92 11.65 2.57
N LYS A 218 2.84 11.65 1.79
CA LYS A 218 2.24 10.43 1.25
C LYS A 218 3.19 9.67 0.31
N LYS A 219 3.85 10.39 -0.61
CA LYS A 219 4.82 9.80 -1.53
C LYS A 219 6.07 9.32 -0.80
N THR A 220 6.54 10.09 0.17
CA THR A 220 7.67 9.70 1.03
C THR A 220 7.34 8.43 1.84
N ALA A 221 6.10 8.28 2.31
CA ALA A 221 5.66 7.05 2.99
C ALA A 221 5.70 5.83 2.06
N LEU A 222 5.30 5.98 0.78
CA LEU A 222 5.41 4.92 -0.23
C LEU A 222 6.87 4.46 -0.43
N ILE A 223 7.83 5.39 -0.38
CA ILE A 223 9.26 5.11 -0.61
C ILE A 223 9.92 4.52 0.64
N HIS A 224 9.75 5.17 1.79
CA HIS A 224 10.58 4.93 2.98
C HIS A 224 9.91 4.14 4.10
N SER A 225 8.55 4.06 4.12
CA SER A 225 7.88 3.44 5.24
C SER A 225 7.96 1.92 5.23
N ASN A 226 8.32 1.37 6.37
CA ASN A 226 8.33 -0.08 6.63
C ASN A 226 7.00 -0.60 7.21
N SER A 227 5.98 0.27 7.34
CA SER A 227 4.66 -0.13 7.85
C SER A 227 3.79 -0.81 6.80
N ASP A 228 2.76 -1.53 7.25
CA ASP A 228 1.75 -2.09 6.35
C ASP A 228 0.87 -1.01 5.70
N THR A 229 0.87 0.22 6.25
CA THR A 229 0.20 1.39 5.67
C THR A 229 0.99 2.02 4.52
N ALA A 230 2.26 1.63 4.31
CA ALA A 230 3.14 2.20 3.27
C ALA A 230 2.48 2.23 1.90
N THR A 231 1.89 1.10 1.45
CA THR A 231 1.21 0.99 0.15
C THR A 231 -0.02 1.90 -0.02
N SER A 232 -0.51 2.46 1.09
CA SER A 232 -1.58 3.47 1.14
C SER A 232 -1.05 4.86 1.47
N GLY A 233 0.25 5.12 1.22
CA GLY A 233 0.90 6.40 1.50
C GLY A 233 0.98 6.74 2.99
N GLY A 234 1.03 5.71 3.84
CA GLY A 234 1.12 5.85 5.29
C GLY A 234 -0.21 6.15 6.00
N LEU A 235 -1.34 6.18 5.29
CA LEU A 235 -2.63 6.56 5.90
C LEU A 235 -3.10 5.50 6.91
N ILE A 236 -3.11 5.85 8.20
CA ILE A 236 -3.66 5.04 9.29
C ILE A 236 -5.19 5.16 9.30
N GLY A 237 -5.71 6.37 9.17
CA GLY A 237 -7.14 6.69 9.24
C GLY A 237 -7.51 7.54 10.44
N TRP A 238 -8.83 7.66 10.71
CA TRP A 238 -9.36 8.42 11.84
C TRP A 238 -9.13 7.69 13.16
N ILE A 239 -8.45 8.36 14.10
CA ILE A 239 -8.14 7.83 15.42
C ILE A 239 -8.65 8.81 16.47
N LYS A 240 -9.46 8.30 17.40
CA LYS A 240 -9.88 9.08 18.56
C LYS A 240 -8.66 9.42 19.42
N GLU A 241 -8.48 10.69 19.75
CA GLU A 241 -7.33 11.19 20.52
C GLU A 241 -7.12 10.39 21.83
N ASN A 242 -8.21 10.01 22.47
CA ASN A 242 -8.18 9.27 23.74
C ASN A 242 -7.75 7.78 23.59
N ASN A 243 -7.64 7.24 22.38
CA ASN A 243 -7.12 5.90 22.16
C ASN A 243 -5.61 5.90 22.10
N LEU A 244 -5.01 7.04 21.74
CA LEU A 244 -3.57 7.23 21.69
C LEU A 244 -2.96 7.18 23.09
N ASN A 245 -1.73 6.67 23.20
CA ASN A 245 -0.99 6.73 24.47
C ASN A 245 -0.64 8.19 24.83
N GLN A 246 -0.40 8.46 26.11
CA GLN A 246 -0.18 9.79 26.63
C GLN A 246 1.00 10.52 25.94
N ASN A 247 2.07 9.81 25.64
CA ASN A 247 3.25 10.40 24.97
C ASN A 247 2.89 10.88 23.55
N ILE A 248 2.23 10.04 22.75
CA ILE A 248 1.77 10.41 21.39
C ILE A 248 0.77 11.55 21.45
N ARG A 249 -0.22 11.52 22.37
CA ARG A 249 -1.14 12.64 22.59
C ARG A 249 -0.43 13.95 22.86
N THR A 250 0.54 13.93 23.77
CA THR A 250 1.31 15.14 24.14
C THR A 250 2.12 15.69 22.96
N ILE A 251 2.64 14.81 22.09
CA ILE A 251 3.34 15.23 20.88
C ILE A 251 2.36 15.83 19.87
N LEU A 252 1.27 15.11 19.57
CA LEU A 252 0.30 15.53 18.56
C LEU A 252 -0.47 16.80 18.98
N SER A 253 -0.73 17.00 20.28
CA SER A 253 -1.41 18.22 20.78
C SER A 253 -0.64 19.52 20.49
N LYS A 254 0.65 19.45 20.19
CA LYS A 254 1.51 20.60 19.82
C LYS A 254 1.55 20.85 18.31
N LEU A 255 0.98 19.96 17.52
CA LEU A 255 1.00 20.02 16.06
C LEU A 255 -0.33 20.57 15.54
N LYS A 256 -0.26 21.27 14.41
CA LYS A 256 -1.41 21.70 13.62
C LYS A 256 -1.66 20.73 12.48
N ILE A 257 -2.82 20.80 11.84
CA ILE A 257 -3.14 20.08 10.61
C ILE A 257 -2.03 20.36 9.57
N GLY A 258 -1.57 19.32 8.92
CA GLY A 258 -0.48 19.33 7.94
C GLY A 258 0.92 19.20 8.54
N GLN A 259 1.11 19.39 9.85
CA GLN A 259 2.42 19.27 10.49
C GLN A 259 2.77 17.83 10.82
N ILE A 260 4.09 17.57 10.88
CA ILE A 260 4.68 16.28 11.20
C ILE A 260 5.35 16.29 12.57
N SER A 261 5.37 15.14 13.24
CA SER A 261 6.15 14.95 14.46
C SER A 261 7.64 14.78 14.17
N LYS A 262 8.49 14.98 15.19
CA LYS A 262 9.83 14.37 15.20
C LYS A 262 9.68 12.84 15.27
N PRO A 263 10.71 12.05 14.88
CA PRO A 263 10.66 10.61 15.04
C PRO A 263 10.44 10.19 16.51
N ILE A 264 9.48 9.34 16.72
CA ILE A 264 9.12 8.76 18.02
C ILE A 264 9.62 7.32 18.03
N ARG A 265 10.40 6.95 19.03
CA ARG A 265 10.89 5.57 19.16
C ARG A 265 9.76 4.64 19.61
N THR A 266 9.59 3.53 18.90
CA THR A 266 8.65 2.44 19.21
C THR A 266 9.38 1.10 19.20
N SER A 267 8.71 0.03 19.60
CA SER A 267 9.25 -1.33 19.46
C SER A 267 9.40 -1.76 18.01
N GLY A 268 8.60 -1.19 17.08
CA GLY A 268 8.65 -1.48 15.63
C GLY A 268 9.63 -0.61 14.85
N GLY A 269 10.40 0.30 15.50
CA GLY A 269 11.30 1.25 14.86
C GLY A 269 11.03 2.69 15.26
N PHE A 270 11.30 3.63 14.37
CA PHE A 270 11.00 5.05 14.55
C PHE A 270 9.78 5.42 13.71
N ILE A 271 8.83 6.13 14.31
CA ILE A 271 7.61 6.57 13.64
C ILE A 271 7.59 8.10 13.54
N ILE A 272 7.30 8.61 12.36
CA ILE A 272 6.95 10.02 12.11
C ILE A 272 5.45 10.05 11.86
N LEU A 273 4.71 10.86 12.60
CA LEU A 273 3.26 11.04 12.46
C LEU A 273 2.96 12.38 11.80
N LYS A 274 1.94 12.40 10.93
CA LYS A 274 1.37 13.61 10.36
C LYS A 274 -0.10 13.70 10.72
N ILE A 275 -0.56 14.91 11.10
CA ILE A 275 -1.99 15.21 11.21
C ILE A 275 -2.47 15.65 9.83
N GLU A 276 -3.30 14.80 9.19
CA GLU A 276 -3.90 15.15 7.89
C GLU A 276 -5.13 16.03 8.06
N ASP A 277 -5.94 15.74 9.09
CA ASP A 277 -7.17 16.48 9.40
C ASP A 277 -7.59 16.24 10.85
N GLU A 278 -8.49 17.04 11.38
CA GLU A 278 -9.13 16.86 12.70
C GLU A 278 -10.63 17.09 12.61
N LYS A 279 -11.40 16.32 13.36
CA LYS A 279 -12.82 16.55 13.56
C LYS A 279 -13.23 16.39 15.01
N LYS A 280 -14.29 17.10 15.41
CA LYS A 280 -14.91 16.95 16.73
C LYS A 280 -16.10 16.01 16.62
N TYR A 281 -16.31 15.20 17.64
CA TYR A 281 -17.50 14.38 17.75
C TYR A 281 -18.06 14.43 19.17
N LYS A 282 -19.38 14.27 19.28
CA LYS A 282 -20.03 14.13 20.59
C LYS A 282 -19.86 12.69 21.07
N SER A 283 -19.26 12.52 22.22
CA SER A 283 -19.11 11.21 22.84
C SER A 283 -20.33 10.89 23.68
N THR A 284 -21.04 9.82 23.34
CA THR A 284 -21.95 9.17 24.29
C THR A 284 -21.08 8.30 25.20
N PHE A 285 -21.01 8.69 26.50
CA PHE A 285 -20.09 8.00 27.41
C PHE A 285 -20.75 6.74 27.97
N ASN A 286 -20.26 5.59 27.56
CA ASN A 286 -20.39 4.32 28.28
C ASN A 286 -18.97 3.87 28.63
N LEU A 287 -18.70 3.66 29.91
CA LEU A 287 -17.36 3.33 30.41
C LEU A 287 -16.86 1.99 29.84
N ASP A 288 -17.72 0.96 29.84
CA ASP A 288 -17.33 -0.37 29.35
C ASP A 288 -17.07 -0.39 27.85
N ASP A 289 -17.91 0.26 27.06
CA ASP A 289 -17.69 0.41 25.60
C ASP A 289 -16.38 1.15 25.32
N LYS A 290 -16.08 2.18 26.11
CA LYS A 290 -14.83 2.94 25.96
C LYS A 290 -13.61 2.13 26.34
N ILE A 291 -13.67 1.35 27.41
CA ILE A 291 -12.60 0.44 27.82
C ILE A 291 -12.37 -0.59 26.69
N ALA A 292 -13.44 -1.19 26.15
CA ALA A 292 -13.34 -2.17 25.08
C ALA A 292 -12.72 -1.57 23.81
N GLU A 293 -13.11 -0.35 23.43
CA GLU A 293 -12.54 0.38 22.30
C GLU A 293 -11.02 0.63 22.46
N VAL A 294 -10.61 1.11 23.64
CA VAL A 294 -9.20 1.38 23.93
C VAL A 294 -8.38 0.08 23.98
N ILE A 295 -8.93 -0.99 24.57
CA ILE A 295 -8.30 -2.31 24.58
C ILE A 295 -8.07 -2.78 23.15
N LYS A 296 -9.11 -2.75 22.31
CA LYS A 296 -9.02 -3.14 20.91
C LYS A 296 -7.94 -2.34 20.18
N PHE A 297 -7.95 -1.03 20.30
CA PHE A 297 -6.96 -0.16 19.66
C PHE A 297 -5.52 -0.49 20.11
N LYS A 298 -5.29 -0.64 21.43
CA LYS A 298 -3.96 -0.97 21.96
C LYS A 298 -3.50 -2.38 21.56
N THR A 299 -4.43 -3.34 21.41
CA THR A 299 -4.14 -4.68 20.90
C THR A 299 -3.71 -4.62 19.44
N ASP A 300 -4.49 -3.94 18.58
CA ASP A 300 -4.19 -3.77 17.16
C ASP A 300 -2.84 -3.05 16.96
N ASP A 301 -2.54 -2.01 17.77
CA ASP A 301 -1.26 -1.27 17.73
C ASP A 301 -0.08 -2.18 18.09
N GLN A 302 -0.17 -2.99 19.18
CA GLN A 302 0.89 -3.92 19.55
C GLN A 302 1.10 -5.00 18.49
N LEU A 303 0.03 -5.55 17.92
CA LEU A 303 0.13 -6.53 16.84
C LEU A 303 0.78 -5.93 15.58
N ASN A 304 0.49 -4.68 15.23
CA ASN A 304 1.16 -4.00 14.13
C ASN A 304 2.66 -3.80 14.40
N GLN A 305 3.03 -3.48 15.65
CA GLN A 305 4.44 -3.40 16.04
C GLN A 305 5.13 -4.77 15.94
N PHE A 306 4.48 -5.85 16.39
CA PHE A 306 5.00 -7.22 16.22
C PHE A 306 5.10 -7.62 14.74
N SER A 307 4.15 -7.23 13.90
CA SER A 307 4.20 -7.41 12.44
C SER A 307 5.47 -6.81 11.86
N ASN A 308 5.73 -5.54 12.17
CA ASN A 308 6.92 -4.83 11.66
C ASN A 308 8.22 -5.47 12.18
N MET A 309 8.28 -5.82 13.47
CA MET A 309 9.45 -6.49 14.04
C MET A 309 9.71 -7.85 13.40
N TYR A 310 8.67 -8.65 13.22
CA TYR A 310 8.76 -9.98 12.63
C TYR A 310 9.15 -9.93 11.16
N PHE A 311 8.52 -9.05 10.39
CA PHE A 311 8.88 -8.80 9.00
C PHE A 311 10.36 -8.42 8.85
N ASN A 312 10.83 -7.47 9.66
CA ASN A 312 12.22 -7.03 9.61
C ASN A 312 13.21 -8.14 10.01
N LYS A 313 12.82 -9.02 10.94
CA LYS A 313 13.62 -10.21 11.27
C LYS A 313 13.72 -11.14 10.08
N ILE A 314 12.58 -11.54 9.50
CA ILE A 314 12.55 -12.43 8.33
C ILE A 314 13.36 -11.86 7.18
N LYS A 315 13.16 -10.57 6.87
CA LYS A 315 13.89 -9.90 5.77
C LYS A 315 15.41 -9.97 5.93
N LYS A 316 15.93 -9.98 7.17
CA LYS A 316 17.37 -10.12 7.44
C LYS A 316 17.88 -11.53 7.22
N ASP A 317 17.03 -12.53 7.45
CA ASP A 317 17.38 -13.94 7.34
C ASP A 317 17.29 -14.47 5.90
N LEU A 318 16.65 -13.70 4.99
CA LEU A 318 16.49 -14.06 3.57
C LEU A 318 17.67 -13.53 2.75
N THR A 319 18.04 -14.32 1.75
CA THR A 319 19.06 -13.92 0.77
C THR A 319 18.39 -13.21 -0.40
N ILE A 320 18.78 -11.95 -0.65
CA ILE A 320 18.26 -11.14 -1.75
C ILE A 320 19.42 -10.87 -2.72
N TYR A 321 19.29 -11.33 -3.97
CA TYR A 321 20.29 -11.17 -5.01
C TYR A 321 19.80 -10.17 -6.07
N GLY A 322 20.72 -9.34 -6.60
CA GLY A 322 20.47 -8.45 -7.74
C GLY A 322 19.81 -7.11 -7.37
N LEU A 323 19.87 -6.68 -6.10
CA LEU A 323 19.43 -5.35 -5.66
C LEU A 323 20.47 -4.29 -5.97
#